data_2c57a6fc9ca9cd046def6ddab6907213
#
_entry.id   2c57a6fc9ca9cd046def6ddab6907213
#
_cell.length_a   1.000
_cell.length_b   1.000
_cell.length_c   1.000
_cell.angle_alpha   90.00
_cell.angle_beta   90.00
_cell.angle_gamma   90.00
#
_symmetry.space_group_name_H-M   'P 1'
#
loop_
_entity.id
_entity.type
_entity.pdbx_description
1 polymer ?
#
loop_
_entity_poly.entity_id
_entity_poly.type
_entity_poly.pdbx_seq_one_letter_code
_entity_poly.pdbx_strand_id
1 'polypeptide(L)'
;MRMILSILVFLFTFVFAVTPNDSIARRDALTPDQKEWLKTAQNITIQALALTEKGPVNASVIQKVVSTQMQKMGLTVTEPSSPESDLILHVKCEERRSSVAMTKIGGDADQPGSPSRLWKGPACQLTYSLNRTKGHWRQEVRSSFKDAGQEARTRGIKDAGQYALSQLSEVLKKDDFVLELLAEWKQEKRMAAILTSPESSQPTKHIVVRLSKNMSGPTMLTALQQTMADPGLAPEAARAMGFMGKAAAPFLLNLLKTSGSVEMKAAAAEALGEIGAYSGDISILPTLLAMMDAPKIDLRVQTEIVKAVGKIPDYQSIEPLKKLGLKSWTSQSRDPLVQELREAIDWSLWQIDATDSSH
;
A
#
# COMPACT_ATOMS: atom_id res chain seq x y z
N MET A 1 0.67 -49.90 79.74
CA MET A 1 0.65 -48.46 79.68
C MET A 1 1.81 -47.97 78.77
N ARG A 2 1.62 -47.94 77.49
CA ARG A 2 2.56 -47.38 76.49
C ARG A 2 1.73 -46.72 75.40
N MET A 3 1.77 -45.39 75.38
CA MET A 3 1.20 -44.56 74.33
C MET A 3 2.06 -44.67 73.06
N ILE A 4 1.43 -45.08 71.98
CA ILE A 4 2.05 -45.01 70.64
C ILE A 4 1.50 -43.76 69.97
N LEU A 5 2.40 -42.80 69.75
CA LEU A 5 2.16 -41.55 69.07
C LEU A 5 2.28 -41.79 67.59
N SER A 6 1.16 -41.80 66.84
CA SER A 6 1.18 -41.89 65.38
C SER A 6 1.33 -40.53 64.79
N ILE A 7 2.52 -40.28 64.19
CA ILE A 7 2.80 -39.12 63.43
C ILE A 7 2.28 -39.34 61.99
N LEU A 8 1.21 -38.61 61.68
CA LEU A 8 0.68 -38.54 60.30
C LEU A 8 1.48 -37.51 59.50
N VAL A 9 2.37 -37.99 58.65
CA VAL A 9 3.08 -37.14 57.70
C VAL A 9 2.18 -36.88 56.50
N PHE A 10 1.65 -35.65 56.41
CA PHE A 10 0.97 -35.15 55.24
C PHE A 10 2.02 -34.76 54.19
N LEU A 11 2.24 -35.61 53.23
CA LEU A 11 2.95 -35.27 51.97
C LEU A 11 2.07 -34.38 51.12
N PHE A 12 2.28 -33.07 51.19
CA PHE A 12 1.77 -32.11 50.21
C PHE A 12 2.57 -32.26 48.94
N THR A 13 2.09 -33.05 47.97
CA THR A 13 2.54 -33.02 46.60
C THR A 13 2.05 -31.74 45.95
N PHE A 14 2.91 -30.72 45.90
CA PHE A 14 2.75 -29.57 45.05
C PHE A 14 2.86 -30.03 43.60
N VAL A 15 1.72 -30.31 42.97
CA VAL A 15 1.64 -30.41 41.51
C VAL A 15 1.79 -28.99 40.99
N PHE A 16 3.00 -28.63 40.57
CA PHE A 16 3.22 -27.49 39.71
C PHE A 16 2.54 -27.81 38.38
N ALA A 17 1.31 -27.31 38.23
CA ALA A 17 0.70 -27.16 36.93
C ALA A 17 1.56 -26.16 36.14
N VAL A 18 2.49 -26.69 35.37
CA VAL A 18 3.15 -25.93 34.30
C VAL A 18 2.06 -25.65 33.27
N THR A 19 1.38 -24.53 33.42
CA THR A 19 0.59 -23.97 32.33
C THR A 19 1.60 -23.71 31.22
N PRO A 20 1.43 -24.28 30.01
CA PRO A 20 2.23 -23.86 28.89
C PRO A 20 1.91 -22.37 28.68
N ASN A 21 2.87 -21.53 29.06
CA ASN A 21 2.88 -20.13 28.66
C ASN A 21 3.07 -20.12 27.12
N ASP A 22 2.02 -20.41 26.40
CA ASP A 22 1.87 -20.00 25.00
C ASP A 22 1.72 -18.47 24.96
N SER A 23 2.74 -17.78 25.44
CA SER A 23 3.01 -16.43 25.03
C SER A 23 3.59 -16.49 23.62
N ILE A 24 2.78 -16.88 22.66
CA ILE A 24 2.87 -16.29 21.33
C ILE A 24 2.73 -14.79 21.64
N ALA A 25 3.88 -14.11 21.72
CA ALA A 25 3.89 -12.67 21.91
C ALA A 25 3.03 -12.11 20.77
N ARG A 26 1.78 -11.80 21.08
CA ARG A 26 0.94 -10.95 20.23
C ARG A 26 1.82 -9.74 20.04
N ARG A 27 2.27 -9.52 18.79
CA ARG A 27 2.94 -8.27 18.46
C ARG A 27 1.91 -7.22 18.77
N ASP A 28 2.13 -6.48 19.86
CA ASP A 28 1.19 -5.47 20.29
C ASP A 28 1.02 -4.53 19.10
N ALA A 29 -0.21 -4.45 18.60
CA ALA A 29 -0.52 -3.54 17.50
C ALA A 29 -0.42 -2.12 18.06
N LEU A 30 0.05 -1.19 17.22
CA LEU A 30 0.04 0.23 17.57
C LEU A 30 -1.36 0.66 18.01
N THR A 31 -1.43 1.36 19.13
CA THR A 31 -2.70 1.90 19.65
C THR A 31 -3.24 2.98 18.69
N PRO A 32 -4.55 3.31 18.77
CA PRO A 32 -5.12 4.41 17.99
C PRO A 32 -4.38 5.74 18.22
N ASP A 33 -3.99 6.05 19.45
CA ASP A 33 -3.24 7.28 19.77
C ASP A 33 -1.84 7.30 19.15
N GLN A 34 -1.15 6.15 19.17
CA GLN A 34 0.14 6.02 18.48
C GLN A 34 0.01 6.21 16.96
N LYS A 35 -1.04 5.68 16.35
CA LYS A 35 -1.32 5.89 14.92
C LYS A 35 -1.65 7.35 14.61
N GLU A 36 -2.39 8.02 15.49
CA GLU A 36 -2.69 9.43 15.33
C GLU A 36 -1.44 10.30 15.45
N TRP A 37 -0.58 9.99 16.42
CA TRP A 37 0.70 10.69 16.60
C TRP A 37 1.61 10.56 15.36
N LEU A 38 1.67 9.36 14.72
CA LEU A 38 2.47 9.13 13.52
C LEU A 38 2.10 10.05 12.35
N LYS A 39 0.85 10.50 12.26
CA LYS A 39 0.40 11.44 11.20
C LYS A 39 1.11 12.79 11.24
N THR A 40 1.67 13.15 12.40
CA THR A 40 2.35 14.43 12.63
C THR A 40 3.80 14.29 13.05
N ALA A 41 4.32 13.06 13.12
CA ALA A 41 5.68 12.78 13.52
C ALA A 41 6.68 13.51 12.61
N GLN A 42 7.66 14.17 13.21
CA GLN A 42 8.71 14.91 12.50
C GLN A 42 10.09 14.33 12.77
N ASN A 43 10.32 13.87 13.99
CA ASN A 43 11.61 13.39 14.45
C ASN A 43 11.67 11.87 14.36
N ILE A 44 12.81 11.36 13.87
CA ILE A 44 13.05 9.92 13.75
C ILE A 44 14.51 9.61 14.06
N THR A 45 14.75 8.54 14.78
CA THR A 45 16.09 7.98 14.97
C THR A 45 16.31 6.83 13.99
N ILE A 46 17.49 6.71 13.43
CA ILE A 46 17.85 5.61 12.53
C ILE A 46 18.82 4.68 13.22
N GLN A 47 18.45 3.41 13.32
CA GLN A 47 19.33 2.33 13.76
C GLN A 47 19.70 1.45 12.57
N ALA A 48 20.93 1.60 12.08
CA ALA A 48 21.44 0.81 10.97
C ALA A 48 22.34 -0.32 11.48
N LEU A 49 22.15 -1.52 10.92
CA LEU A 49 22.98 -2.70 11.12
C LEU A 49 23.41 -3.25 9.77
N ALA A 50 24.70 -3.44 9.56
CA ALA A 50 25.25 -4.05 8.36
C ALA A 50 25.96 -5.37 8.72
N LEU A 51 25.57 -6.44 8.04
CA LEU A 51 26.08 -7.80 8.27
C LEU A 51 26.71 -8.36 7.00
N THR A 52 27.93 -8.83 7.12
CA THR A 52 28.61 -9.64 6.11
C THR A 52 28.74 -11.09 6.58
N GLU A 53 29.24 -11.98 5.74
CA GLU A 53 29.57 -13.35 6.13
C GLU A 53 30.60 -13.40 7.28
N LYS A 54 31.45 -12.36 7.39
CA LYS A 54 32.45 -12.24 8.42
C LYS A 54 31.94 -11.65 9.74
N GLY A 55 30.67 -11.25 9.78
CA GLY A 55 30.03 -10.65 10.94
C GLY A 55 29.60 -9.19 10.72
N PRO A 56 29.27 -8.49 11.83
CA PRO A 56 28.87 -7.08 11.77
C PRO A 56 29.99 -6.19 11.26
N VAL A 57 29.64 -5.20 10.46
CA VAL A 57 30.56 -4.18 9.94
C VAL A 57 29.97 -2.78 10.13
N ASN A 58 30.77 -1.76 9.85
CA ASN A 58 30.35 -0.37 9.99
C ASN A 58 29.19 -0.05 9.04
N ALA A 59 28.04 0.37 9.60
CA ALA A 59 26.82 0.71 8.89
C ALA A 59 26.67 2.21 8.56
N SER A 60 27.71 3.03 8.83
CA SER A 60 27.62 4.50 8.70
C SER A 60 27.21 4.96 7.31
N VAL A 61 27.64 4.28 6.26
CA VAL A 61 27.24 4.59 4.87
C VAL A 61 25.75 4.38 4.67
N ILE A 62 25.20 3.26 5.14
CA ILE A 62 23.77 2.95 5.08
C ILE A 62 22.97 3.99 5.89
N GLN A 63 23.40 4.26 7.13
CA GLN A 63 22.79 5.25 8.00
C GLN A 63 22.75 6.64 7.34
N LYS A 64 23.85 7.08 6.74
CA LYS A 64 23.95 8.37 6.04
C LYS A 64 22.99 8.43 4.84
N VAL A 65 22.90 7.36 4.04
CA VAL A 65 21.99 7.29 2.89
C VAL A 65 20.54 7.41 3.35
N VAL A 66 20.15 6.61 4.33
CA VAL A 66 18.78 6.61 4.87
C VAL A 66 18.45 7.96 5.51
N SER A 67 19.37 8.53 6.31
CA SER A 67 19.19 9.88 6.89
C SER A 67 18.97 10.95 5.83
N THR A 68 19.76 10.91 4.76
CA THR A 68 19.62 11.87 3.66
C THR A 68 18.26 11.74 2.95
N GLN A 69 17.76 10.52 2.73
CA GLN A 69 16.45 10.31 2.13
C GLN A 69 15.32 10.82 3.05
N MET A 70 15.40 10.53 4.35
CA MET A 70 14.44 11.03 5.34
C MET A 70 14.39 12.57 5.38
N GLN A 71 15.57 13.20 5.42
CA GLN A 71 15.69 14.67 5.43
C GLN A 71 15.15 15.31 4.17
N LYS A 72 15.38 14.73 2.99
CA LYS A 72 14.79 15.19 1.72
C LYS A 72 13.28 15.19 1.73
N MET A 73 12.67 14.26 2.46
CA MET A 73 11.21 14.18 2.63
C MET A 73 10.72 15.00 3.83
N GLY A 74 11.57 15.86 4.39
CA GLY A 74 11.23 16.80 5.46
C GLY A 74 11.14 16.20 6.86
N LEU A 75 11.71 15.00 7.11
CA LEU A 75 11.87 14.44 8.44
C LEU A 75 13.18 14.93 9.07
N THR A 76 13.16 15.13 10.38
CA THR A 76 14.36 15.44 11.16
C THR A 76 14.95 14.16 11.72
N VAL A 77 16.20 13.86 11.36
CA VAL A 77 16.90 12.70 11.89
C VAL A 77 17.63 13.10 13.15
N THR A 78 17.34 12.41 14.26
CA THR A 78 17.94 12.63 15.58
C THR A 78 18.98 11.56 15.91
N GLU A 79 19.94 11.91 16.78
CA GLU A 79 20.93 10.96 17.26
C GLU A 79 20.30 9.90 18.19
N PRO A 80 20.84 8.66 18.22
CA PRO A 80 20.28 7.55 19.00
C PRO A 80 20.18 7.78 20.52
N SER A 81 20.88 8.77 21.04
CA SER A 81 20.91 9.13 22.47
C SER A 81 19.91 10.21 22.86
N SER A 82 19.11 10.72 21.93
CA SER A 82 18.09 11.73 22.23
C SER A 82 16.91 11.08 22.94
N PRO A 83 16.52 11.53 24.14
CA PRO A 83 15.35 11.04 24.84
C PRO A 83 14.02 11.36 24.11
N GLU A 84 14.06 12.21 23.07
CA GLU A 84 12.91 12.63 22.28
C GLU A 84 12.58 11.65 21.14
N SER A 85 13.42 10.64 20.90
CA SER A 85 13.21 9.73 19.78
C SER A 85 12.50 8.44 20.20
N ASP A 86 11.21 8.55 20.39
CA ASP A 86 10.37 7.37 20.60
C ASP A 86 10.12 6.58 19.29
N LEU A 87 10.38 7.21 18.14
CA LEU A 87 10.22 6.63 16.80
C LEU A 87 11.57 6.25 16.21
N ILE A 88 11.76 4.95 15.98
CA ILE A 88 13.00 4.39 15.48
C ILE A 88 12.75 3.67 14.15
N LEU A 89 13.52 4.03 13.11
CA LEU A 89 13.62 3.25 11.88
C LEU A 89 14.78 2.27 12.02
N HIS A 90 14.50 0.99 11.94
CA HIS A 90 15.48 -0.08 11.94
C HIS A 90 15.82 -0.46 10.50
N VAL A 91 17.09 -0.39 10.14
CA VAL A 91 17.60 -0.73 8.81
C VAL A 91 18.64 -1.83 8.97
N LYS A 92 18.30 -3.05 8.58
CA LYS A 92 19.20 -4.21 8.65
C LYS A 92 19.56 -4.62 7.22
N CYS A 93 20.82 -4.40 6.83
CA CYS A 93 21.38 -4.81 5.55
C CYS A 93 22.28 -6.03 5.71
N GLU A 94 22.11 -7.04 4.88
CA GLU A 94 22.82 -8.31 4.94
C GLU A 94 23.41 -8.67 3.58
N GLU A 95 24.69 -9.08 3.55
CA GLU A 95 25.34 -9.62 2.34
C GLU A 95 24.65 -10.87 1.83
N ARG A 96 24.23 -11.74 2.75
CA ARG A 96 23.45 -12.93 2.45
C ARG A 96 22.19 -12.96 3.27
N ARG A 97 21.08 -12.87 2.58
CA ARG A 97 19.79 -13.14 3.18
C ARG A 97 19.14 -14.33 2.48
N SER A 98 18.88 -15.39 3.21
CA SER A 98 17.97 -16.43 2.79
C SER A 98 16.62 -16.17 3.45
N SER A 99 15.59 -15.86 2.68
CA SER A 99 14.23 -15.96 3.18
C SER A 99 13.81 -17.41 3.04
N VAL A 100 13.89 -18.18 4.11
CA VAL A 100 13.12 -19.42 4.19
C VAL A 100 11.70 -18.97 4.43
N ALA A 101 10.88 -18.96 3.41
CA ALA A 101 9.47 -18.90 3.65
C ALA A 101 9.10 -20.22 4.27
N MET A 102 8.74 -20.18 5.52
CA MET A 102 8.10 -21.33 6.16
C MET A 102 6.90 -21.71 5.32
N THR A 103 6.81 -22.95 4.95
CA THR A 103 5.59 -23.59 4.43
C THR A 103 4.49 -23.24 5.41
N LYS A 104 3.64 -22.32 5.04
CA LYS A 104 2.50 -21.99 5.86
C LYS A 104 1.55 -23.15 5.83
N ILE A 105 1.27 -23.68 6.96
CA ILE A 105 -0.01 -24.33 7.23
C ILE A 105 -1.06 -23.23 7.03
N GLY A 106 -1.83 -23.29 5.94
CA GLY A 106 -2.80 -22.25 5.56
C GLY A 106 -2.29 -21.27 4.50
N GLY A 107 -1.44 -21.66 3.59
CA GLY A 107 -1.08 -20.89 2.39
C GLY A 107 -2.24 -20.82 1.40
N ASP A 108 -2.13 -19.87 0.47
CA ASP A 108 -3.04 -19.70 -0.65
C ASP A 108 -3.55 -21.02 -1.19
N ALA A 109 -4.86 -21.11 -1.34
CA ALA A 109 -5.58 -22.31 -1.73
C ALA A 109 -5.16 -22.86 -3.11
N ASP A 110 -4.43 -22.07 -3.91
CA ASP A 110 -4.17 -22.42 -5.30
C ASP A 110 -3.01 -23.39 -5.52
N GLN A 111 -2.08 -23.54 -4.58
CA GLN A 111 -1.06 -24.60 -4.68
C GLN A 111 -0.45 -24.98 -3.32
N PRO A 112 -1.01 -25.97 -2.62
CA PRO A 112 -0.35 -26.53 -1.44
C PRO A 112 0.95 -27.21 -1.86
N GLY A 113 2.08 -26.69 -1.35
CA GLY A 113 3.39 -27.30 -1.55
C GLY A 113 4.32 -26.61 -2.55
N SER A 114 3.93 -25.51 -3.17
CA SER A 114 4.88 -24.70 -3.95
C SER A 114 5.94 -24.12 -3.03
N PRO A 115 7.26 -24.40 -3.26
CA PRO A 115 8.32 -23.78 -2.49
C PRO A 115 8.26 -22.28 -2.74
N SER A 116 7.94 -21.51 -1.71
CA SER A 116 8.05 -20.06 -1.75
C SER A 116 9.45 -19.68 -2.26
N ARG A 117 9.51 -18.69 -3.17
CA ARG A 117 10.76 -18.27 -3.78
C ARG A 117 11.79 -17.91 -2.71
N LEU A 118 12.80 -18.76 -2.55
CA LEU A 118 13.95 -18.49 -1.72
C LEU A 118 14.74 -17.36 -2.39
N TRP A 119 14.68 -16.17 -1.81
CA TRP A 119 15.65 -15.13 -2.17
C TRP A 119 16.95 -15.39 -1.41
N LYS A 120 18.02 -15.59 -2.15
CA LYS A 120 19.38 -15.66 -1.61
C LYS A 120 20.14 -14.51 -2.22
N GLY A 121 20.58 -13.57 -1.42
CA GLY A 121 21.39 -12.45 -1.90
C GLY A 121 21.32 -11.23 -0.98
N PRO A 122 22.08 -10.19 -1.31
CA PRO A 122 22.11 -8.98 -0.49
C PRO A 122 20.76 -8.27 -0.46
N ALA A 123 20.33 -7.92 0.76
CA ALA A 123 19.08 -7.19 0.96
C ALA A 123 19.15 -6.34 2.23
N CYS A 124 18.44 -5.22 2.22
CA CYS A 124 18.14 -4.41 3.39
C CYS A 124 16.69 -4.62 3.80
N GLN A 125 16.44 -4.88 5.07
CA GLN A 125 15.12 -4.90 5.66
C GLN A 125 14.93 -3.64 6.48
N LEU A 126 13.84 -2.93 6.20
CA LEU A 126 13.42 -1.73 6.90
C LEU A 126 12.15 -2.02 7.69
N THR A 127 12.14 -1.61 8.95
CA THR A 127 10.98 -1.70 9.85
C THR A 127 11.03 -0.49 10.79
N TYR A 128 9.92 -0.17 11.44
CA TYR A 128 9.96 0.88 12.46
C TYR A 128 9.36 0.39 13.78
N SER A 129 9.70 1.10 14.84
CA SER A 129 9.08 0.93 16.16
C SER A 129 8.77 2.30 16.76
N LEU A 130 7.67 2.37 17.51
CA LEU A 130 7.26 3.53 18.28
C LEU A 130 7.08 3.10 19.74
N ASN A 131 7.79 3.75 20.67
CA ASN A 131 7.78 3.40 22.09
C ASN A 131 7.97 1.88 22.32
N ARG A 132 8.97 1.27 21.65
CA ARG A 132 9.28 -0.16 21.65
C ARG A 132 8.23 -1.07 21.00
N THR A 133 7.08 -0.56 20.60
CA THR A 133 6.07 -1.31 19.84
C THR A 133 6.44 -1.32 18.37
N LYS A 134 6.55 -2.51 17.76
CA LYS A 134 6.88 -2.64 16.33
C LYS A 134 5.68 -2.30 15.46
N GLY A 135 5.89 -1.44 14.47
CA GLY A 135 4.92 -1.20 13.41
C GLY A 135 4.74 -2.43 12.50
N HIS A 136 3.62 -2.48 11.79
CA HIS A 136 3.34 -3.57 10.84
C HIS A 136 4.09 -3.42 9.52
N TRP A 137 4.44 -2.18 9.15
CA TRP A 137 5.14 -1.90 7.91
C TRP A 137 6.52 -2.56 7.86
N ARG A 138 6.80 -3.14 6.72
CA ARG A 138 8.08 -3.76 6.42
C ARG A 138 8.38 -3.61 4.95
N GLN A 139 9.52 -3.03 4.64
CA GLN A 139 10.07 -2.92 3.30
C GLN A 139 11.32 -3.77 3.16
N GLU A 140 11.50 -4.36 1.99
CA GLU A 140 12.72 -5.08 1.65
C GLU A 140 13.31 -4.56 0.35
N VAL A 141 14.48 -3.97 0.44
CA VAL A 141 15.26 -3.45 -0.68
C VAL A 141 16.35 -4.45 -1.04
N ARG A 142 16.37 -4.92 -2.29
CA ARG A 142 17.22 -6.02 -2.75
C ARG A 142 18.22 -5.56 -3.80
N SER A 143 19.43 -6.16 -3.78
CA SER A 143 20.37 -6.02 -4.90
C SER A 143 19.83 -6.72 -6.17
N SER A 144 20.38 -6.37 -7.32
CA SER A 144 20.06 -7.03 -8.60
C SER A 144 20.65 -8.43 -8.74
N PHE A 145 21.63 -8.80 -7.91
CA PHE A 145 22.34 -10.07 -7.95
C PHE A 145 22.07 -10.93 -6.70
N LYS A 146 22.19 -12.26 -6.85
CA LYS A 146 21.90 -13.23 -5.80
C LYS A 146 23.12 -13.67 -5.00
N ASP A 147 24.33 -13.59 -5.59
CA ASP A 147 25.57 -14.04 -4.98
C ASP A 147 26.61 -12.92 -5.04
N ALA A 148 26.85 -12.30 -3.87
CA ALA A 148 27.81 -11.21 -3.74
C ALA A 148 29.24 -11.68 -4.04
N GLY A 149 29.61 -12.91 -3.64
CA GLY A 149 30.93 -13.47 -3.90
C GLY A 149 31.19 -13.71 -5.38
N GLN A 150 30.22 -14.23 -6.12
CA GLN A 150 30.32 -14.43 -7.56
C GLN A 150 30.42 -13.08 -8.27
N GLU A 151 29.57 -12.14 -7.94
CA GLU A 151 29.54 -10.82 -8.58
C GLU A 151 30.84 -10.04 -8.32
N ALA A 152 31.34 -10.07 -7.09
CA ALA A 152 32.60 -9.44 -6.73
C ALA A 152 33.79 -10.04 -7.50
N ARG A 153 33.87 -11.39 -7.62
CA ARG A 153 34.92 -12.06 -8.41
C ARG A 153 34.88 -11.64 -9.89
N THR A 154 33.69 -11.60 -10.49
CA THR A 154 33.50 -11.18 -11.89
C THR A 154 34.03 -9.76 -12.12
N ARG A 155 33.97 -8.91 -11.10
CA ARG A 155 34.42 -7.51 -11.16
C ARG A 155 35.84 -7.30 -10.64
N GLY A 156 36.55 -8.36 -10.23
CA GLY A 156 37.88 -8.26 -9.65
C GLY A 156 37.93 -7.61 -8.25
N ILE A 157 36.82 -7.62 -7.51
CA ILE A 157 36.70 -7.02 -6.19
C ILE A 157 37.04 -8.06 -5.12
N LYS A 158 37.94 -7.73 -4.21
CA LYS A 158 38.45 -8.65 -3.19
C LYS A 158 37.46 -8.87 -2.03
N ASP A 159 36.74 -7.84 -1.63
CA ASP A 159 35.78 -7.90 -0.50
C ASP A 159 34.35 -7.88 -1.00
N ALA A 160 33.74 -9.07 -1.05
CA ALA A 160 32.38 -9.29 -1.52
C ALA A 160 31.35 -8.63 -0.58
N GLY A 161 31.58 -8.66 0.73
CA GLY A 161 30.67 -8.07 1.70
C GLY A 161 30.62 -6.56 1.60
N GLN A 162 31.77 -5.92 1.53
CA GLN A 162 31.85 -4.47 1.33
C GLN A 162 31.21 -4.05 0.00
N TYR A 163 31.46 -4.82 -1.05
CA TYR A 163 30.84 -4.59 -2.34
C TYR A 163 29.31 -4.70 -2.27
N ALA A 164 28.78 -5.76 -1.66
CA ALA A 164 27.36 -5.96 -1.48
C ALA A 164 26.68 -4.79 -0.75
N LEU A 165 27.29 -4.33 0.35
CA LEU A 165 26.77 -3.19 1.14
C LEU A 165 26.84 -1.87 0.33
N SER A 166 27.89 -1.67 -0.47
CA SER A 166 27.96 -0.51 -1.35
C SER A 166 26.84 -0.50 -2.39
N GLN A 167 26.55 -1.66 -3.01
CA GLN A 167 25.45 -1.79 -3.97
C GLN A 167 24.10 -1.60 -3.30
N LEU A 168 23.88 -2.15 -2.10
CA LEU A 168 22.66 -1.91 -1.34
C LEU A 168 22.47 -0.43 -1.02
N SER A 169 23.54 0.29 -0.69
CA SER A 169 23.47 1.73 -0.45
C SER A 169 23.03 2.51 -1.72
N GLU A 170 23.50 2.09 -2.90
CA GLU A 170 23.07 2.70 -4.16
C GLU A 170 21.61 2.40 -4.52
N VAL A 171 21.12 1.19 -4.21
CA VAL A 171 19.71 0.86 -4.39
C VAL A 171 18.85 1.65 -3.41
N LEU A 172 19.23 1.72 -2.12
CA LEU A 172 18.52 2.51 -1.11
C LEU A 172 18.40 4.00 -1.47
N LYS A 173 19.40 4.59 -2.15
CA LYS A 173 19.34 5.98 -2.63
C LYS A 173 18.22 6.23 -3.64
N LYS A 174 17.80 5.19 -4.35
CA LYS A 174 16.81 5.26 -5.45
C LYS A 174 15.46 4.66 -5.05
N ASP A 175 15.39 4.02 -3.91
CA ASP A 175 14.19 3.35 -3.41
C ASP A 175 13.22 4.37 -2.80
N ASP A 176 11.94 4.12 -2.96
CA ASP A 176 10.87 5.01 -2.54
C ASP A 176 10.34 4.68 -1.13
N PHE A 177 11.08 3.89 -0.34
CA PHE A 177 10.66 3.42 0.98
C PHE A 177 10.21 4.54 1.92
N VAL A 178 10.77 5.74 1.79
CA VAL A 178 10.36 6.90 2.62
C VAL A 178 8.93 7.32 2.29
N LEU A 179 8.56 7.37 1.02
CA LEU A 179 7.19 7.71 0.59
C LEU A 179 6.20 6.64 1.07
N GLU A 180 6.56 5.38 0.97
CA GLU A 180 5.72 4.28 1.48
C GLU A 180 5.56 4.34 3.00
N LEU A 181 6.62 4.70 3.73
CA LEU A 181 6.58 4.91 5.18
C LEU A 181 5.70 6.10 5.57
N LEU A 182 5.80 7.22 4.85
CA LEU A 182 4.94 8.39 5.06
C LEU A 182 3.46 8.06 4.77
N ALA A 183 3.19 7.23 3.77
CA ALA A 183 1.86 6.76 3.45
C ALA A 183 1.31 5.80 4.54
N GLU A 184 2.13 4.89 5.04
CA GLU A 184 1.78 4.02 6.18
C GLU A 184 1.42 4.84 7.43
N TRP A 185 2.17 5.91 7.70
CA TRP A 185 1.88 6.84 8.81
C TRP A 185 0.76 7.82 8.52
N LYS A 186 0.18 7.79 7.31
CA LYS A 186 -0.88 8.72 6.86
C LYS A 186 -0.48 10.19 7.03
N GLN A 187 0.76 10.54 6.71
CA GLN A 187 1.28 11.91 6.77
C GLN A 187 0.78 12.75 5.59
N GLU A 188 -0.51 12.95 5.53
CA GLU A 188 -1.22 13.59 4.43
C GLU A 188 -0.66 14.96 4.04
N LYS A 189 -0.43 15.84 5.02
CA LYS A 189 0.08 17.20 4.77
C LYS A 189 1.45 17.16 4.09
N ARG A 190 2.32 16.26 4.51
CA ARG A 190 3.66 16.11 3.95
C ARG A 190 3.61 15.53 2.53
N MET A 191 2.82 14.49 2.33
CA MET A 191 2.62 13.91 1.00
C MET A 191 1.99 14.91 0.02
N ALA A 192 1.01 15.69 0.46
CA ALA A 192 0.43 16.76 -0.34
C ALA A 192 1.46 17.84 -0.71
N ALA A 193 2.32 18.25 0.24
CA ALA A 193 3.39 19.19 -0.03
C ALA A 193 4.41 18.66 -1.05
N ILE A 194 4.78 17.37 -0.97
CA ILE A 194 5.65 16.71 -1.96
C ILE A 194 4.98 16.71 -3.33
N LEU A 195 3.69 16.37 -3.41
CA LEU A 195 2.93 16.32 -4.67
C LEU A 195 2.89 17.68 -5.38
N THR A 196 2.67 18.74 -4.63
CA THR A 196 2.52 20.10 -5.18
C THR A 196 3.85 20.87 -5.32
N SER A 197 4.95 20.35 -4.78
CA SER A 197 6.25 21.00 -4.87
C SER A 197 6.76 21.03 -6.33
N PRO A 198 7.22 22.18 -6.83
CA PRO A 198 7.88 22.26 -8.14
C PRO A 198 9.23 21.53 -8.18
N GLU A 199 9.86 21.32 -7.02
CA GLU A 199 11.15 20.66 -6.90
C GLU A 199 11.03 19.12 -6.93
N SER A 200 9.83 18.59 -6.72
CA SER A 200 9.58 17.14 -6.77
C SER A 200 9.65 16.64 -8.21
N SER A 201 10.40 15.55 -8.40
CA SER A 201 10.51 14.92 -9.71
C SER A 201 9.17 14.29 -10.14
N GLN A 202 8.93 14.17 -11.45
CA GLN A 202 7.74 13.50 -11.98
C GLN A 202 7.58 12.07 -11.43
N PRO A 203 8.61 11.20 -11.43
CA PRO A 203 8.48 9.89 -10.81
C PRO A 203 8.01 9.94 -9.35
N THR A 204 8.56 10.87 -8.54
CA THR A 204 8.14 11.05 -7.15
C THR A 204 6.66 11.41 -7.06
N LYS A 205 6.18 12.32 -7.90
CA LYS A 205 4.77 12.73 -7.93
C LYS A 205 3.85 11.58 -8.30
N HIS A 206 4.20 10.75 -9.30
CA HIS A 206 3.43 9.54 -9.65
C HIS A 206 3.31 8.58 -8.46
N ILE A 207 4.41 8.36 -7.72
CA ILE A 207 4.38 7.51 -6.54
C ILE A 207 3.46 8.08 -5.47
N VAL A 208 3.53 9.40 -5.22
CA VAL A 208 2.65 10.06 -4.25
C VAL A 208 1.18 9.93 -4.65
N VAL A 209 0.83 10.15 -5.93
CA VAL A 209 -0.53 9.97 -6.44
C VAL A 209 -0.99 8.52 -6.21
N ARG A 210 -0.15 7.53 -6.54
CA ARG A 210 -0.47 6.12 -6.30
C ARG A 210 -0.73 5.80 -4.83
N LEU A 211 0.11 6.33 -3.93
CA LEU A 211 0.03 6.08 -2.49
C LEU A 211 -1.11 6.86 -1.82
N SER A 212 -1.57 7.96 -2.43
CA SER A 212 -2.65 8.80 -1.88
C SER A 212 -3.99 8.08 -1.73
N LYS A 213 -4.20 6.96 -2.44
CA LYS A 213 -5.40 6.11 -2.29
C LYS A 213 -5.66 5.65 -0.83
N ASN A 214 -4.62 5.63 -0.01
CA ASN A 214 -4.72 5.30 1.41
C ASN A 214 -4.98 6.52 2.33
N MET A 215 -5.16 7.71 1.74
CA MET A 215 -5.31 8.98 2.44
C MET A 215 -6.59 9.66 1.98
N SER A 216 -7.54 9.89 2.87
CA SER A 216 -8.88 10.41 2.53
C SER A 216 -9.15 11.81 3.07
N GLY A 217 -8.11 12.57 3.41
CA GLY A 217 -8.26 13.89 4.00
C GLY A 217 -8.37 15.03 2.97
N PRO A 218 -8.85 16.21 3.40
CA PRO A 218 -9.11 17.34 2.52
C PRO A 218 -7.83 17.96 1.93
N THR A 219 -6.72 17.84 2.62
CA THR A 219 -5.44 18.40 2.16
C THR A 219 -4.94 17.63 0.92
N MET A 220 -5.04 16.30 0.93
CA MET A 220 -4.66 15.46 -0.20
C MET A 220 -5.62 15.66 -1.38
N LEU A 221 -6.93 15.76 -1.12
CA LEU A 221 -7.91 16.06 -2.17
C LEU A 221 -7.56 17.38 -2.88
N THR A 222 -7.26 18.43 -2.14
CA THR A 222 -6.84 19.74 -2.71
C THR A 222 -5.57 19.59 -3.54
N ALA A 223 -4.57 18.86 -3.05
CA ALA A 223 -3.32 18.63 -3.78
C ALA A 223 -3.56 17.84 -5.09
N LEU A 224 -4.41 16.82 -5.08
CA LEU A 224 -4.79 16.07 -6.28
C LEU A 224 -5.53 16.95 -7.29
N GLN A 225 -6.42 17.85 -6.83
CA GLN A 225 -7.08 18.82 -7.70
C GLN A 225 -6.10 19.79 -8.35
N GLN A 226 -5.11 20.28 -7.62
CA GLN A 226 -4.05 21.12 -8.18
C GLN A 226 -3.20 20.36 -9.23
N THR A 227 -3.01 19.06 -9.05
CA THR A 227 -2.26 18.22 -9.97
C THR A 227 -2.96 18.06 -11.33
N MET A 228 -4.26 18.40 -11.45
CA MET A 228 -4.98 18.42 -12.73
C MET A 228 -4.37 19.36 -13.76
N ALA A 229 -3.56 20.33 -13.36
CA ALA A 229 -2.84 21.22 -14.27
C ALA A 229 -1.67 20.51 -15.00
N ASP A 230 -1.24 19.35 -14.52
CA ASP A 230 -0.18 18.54 -15.13
C ASP A 230 -0.81 17.42 -15.98
N PRO A 231 -0.76 17.51 -17.33
CA PRO A 231 -1.39 16.52 -18.19
C PRO A 231 -0.86 15.09 -17.99
N GLY A 232 0.40 14.93 -17.56
CA GLY A 232 1.01 13.62 -17.32
C GLY A 232 0.48 12.93 -16.06
N LEU A 233 0.01 13.70 -15.09
CA LEU A 233 -0.48 13.20 -13.81
C LEU A 233 -2.01 13.24 -13.68
N ALA A 234 -2.66 14.12 -14.44
CA ALA A 234 -4.08 14.42 -14.28
C ALA A 234 -5.00 13.19 -14.32
N PRO A 235 -4.88 12.24 -15.25
CA PRO A 235 -5.75 11.06 -15.26
C PRO A 235 -5.55 10.16 -14.03
N GLU A 236 -4.30 9.99 -13.59
CA GLU A 236 -3.99 9.17 -12.41
C GLU A 236 -4.49 9.84 -11.13
N ALA A 237 -4.34 11.16 -11.02
CA ALA A 237 -4.85 11.93 -9.89
C ALA A 237 -6.39 11.93 -9.85
N ALA A 238 -7.08 11.98 -11.01
CA ALA A 238 -8.52 11.82 -11.07
C ALA A 238 -8.96 10.46 -10.52
N ARG A 239 -8.30 9.37 -10.92
CA ARG A 239 -8.56 8.03 -10.37
C ARG A 239 -8.31 7.96 -8.87
N ALA A 240 -7.23 8.58 -8.39
CA ALA A 240 -6.89 8.60 -6.96
C ALA A 240 -7.95 9.35 -6.13
N MET A 241 -8.58 10.38 -6.67
CA MET A 241 -9.69 11.09 -6.01
C MET A 241 -10.90 10.18 -5.72
N GLY A 242 -11.07 9.08 -6.44
CA GLY A 242 -12.11 8.08 -6.16
C GLY A 242 -12.04 7.52 -4.72
N PHE A 243 -10.86 7.51 -4.12
CA PHE A 243 -10.63 7.04 -2.76
C PHE A 243 -10.77 8.16 -1.69
N MET A 244 -11.04 9.40 -2.12
CA MET A 244 -11.25 10.55 -1.22
C MET A 244 -12.70 10.67 -0.71
N GLY A 245 -13.57 9.75 -1.12
CA GLY A 245 -14.97 9.71 -0.71
C GLY A 245 -15.82 10.83 -1.32
N LYS A 246 -16.99 11.05 -0.72
CA LYS A 246 -18.03 11.97 -1.23
C LYS A 246 -17.53 13.39 -1.54
N ALA A 247 -16.53 13.86 -0.83
CA ALA A 247 -15.98 15.20 -1.03
C ALA A 247 -15.39 15.43 -2.44
N ALA A 248 -14.93 14.37 -3.11
CA ALA A 248 -14.38 14.45 -4.46
C ALA A 248 -15.48 14.41 -5.55
N ALA A 249 -16.68 13.89 -5.26
CA ALA A 249 -17.73 13.66 -6.26
C ALA A 249 -18.12 14.90 -7.08
N PRO A 250 -18.35 16.09 -6.50
CA PRO A 250 -18.72 17.28 -7.27
C PRO A 250 -17.66 17.67 -8.31
N PHE A 251 -16.39 17.59 -7.95
CA PHE A 251 -15.28 17.88 -8.86
C PHE A 251 -15.22 16.86 -10.01
N LEU A 252 -15.31 15.57 -9.70
CA LEU A 252 -15.27 14.50 -10.69
C LEU A 252 -16.48 14.50 -11.62
N LEU A 253 -17.68 14.81 -11.11
CA LEU A 253 -18.88 14.99 -11.94
C LEU A 253 -18.72 16.16 -12.90
N ASN A 254 -18.15 17.26 -12.46
CA ASN A 254 -17.84 18.39 -13.34
C ASN A 254 -16.82 17.98 -14.42
N LEU A 255 -15.74 17.30 -14.02
CA LEU A 255 -14.70 16.83 -14.94
C LEU A 255 -15.27 15.86 -16.00
N LEU A 256 -16.13 14.94 -15.61
CA LEU A 256 -16.80 14.01 -16.51
C LEU A 256 -17.67 14.74 -17.54
N LYS A 257 -18.38 15.81 -17.15
CA LYS A 257 -19.23 16.60 -18.02
C LYS A 257 -18.46 17.53 -18.97
N THR A 258 -17.43 18.19 -18.47
CA THR A 258 -16.81 19.35 -19.15
C THR A 258 -15.47 19.07 -19.82
N SER A 259 -14.74 18.01 -19.42
CA SER A 259 -13.44 17.74 -20.00
C SER A 259 -13.51 17.44 -21.50
N GLY A 260 -12.58 18.02 -22.27
CA GLY A 260 -12.40 17.68 -23.69
C GLY A 260 -11.63 16.37 -23.92
N SER A 261 -10.96 15.83 -22.88
CA SER A 261 -10.16 14.60 -22.98
C SER A 261 -11.00 13.37 -22.65
N VAL A 262 -10.99 12.41 -23.56
CA VAL A 262 -11.61 11.08 -23.37
C VAL A 262 -11.01 10.38 -22.15
N GLU A 263 -9.69 10.41 -22.00
CA GLU A 263 -9.00 9.77 -20.90
C GLU A 263 -9.39 10.38 -19.55
N MET A 264 -9.50 11.70 -19.48
CA MET A 264 -9.94 12.39 -18.27
C MET A 264 -11.37 12.07 -17.89
N LYS A 265 -12.27 11.98 -18.88
CA LYS A 265 -13.67 11.57 -18.64
C LYS A 265 -13.74 10.13 -18.15
N ALA A 266 -12.98 9.23 -18.76
CA ALA A 266 -12.91 7.84 -18.34
C ALA A 266 -12.37 7.71 -16.90
N ALA A 267 -11.29 8.41 -16.57
CA ALA A 267 -10.74 8.44 -15.22
C ALA A 267 -11.72 9.01 -14.17
N ALA A 268 -12.46 10.04 -14.53
CA ALA A 268 -13.49 10.60 -13.66
C ALA A 268 -14.66 9.62 -13.43
N ALA A 269 -15.10 8.91 -14.49
CA ALA A 269 -16.14 7.88 -14.37
C ALA A 269 -15.69 6.72 -13.46
N GLU A 270 -14.48 6.22 -13.67
CA GLU A 270 -13.87 5.17 -12.81
C GLU A 270 -13.85 5.61 -11.34
N ALA A 271 -13.36 6.83 -11.07
CA ALA A 271 -13.27 7.40 -9.72
C ALA A 271 -14.65 7.57 -9.06
N LEU A 272 -15.67 7.98 -9.83
CA LEU A 272 -17.05 8.08 -9.33
C LEU A 272 -17.59 6.70 -8.94
N GLY A 273 -17.28 5.67 -9.71
CA GLY A 273 -17.61 4.29 -9.35
C GLY A 273 -17.00 3.84 -8.04
N GLU A 274 -15.71 4.20 -7.78
CA GLU A 274 -15.05 3.91 -6.50
C GLU A 274 -15.72 4.65 -5.34
N ILE A 275 -16.10 5.93 -5.52
CA ILE A 275 -16.84 6.68 -4.50
C ILE A 275 -18.16 5.98 -4.17
N GLY A 276 -18.92 5.57 -5.18
CA GLY A 276 -20.19 4.87 -4.98
C GLY A 276 -20.00 3.55 -4.22
N ALA A 277 -19.00 2.75 -4.62
CA ALA A 277 -18.70 1.47 -3.99
C ALA A 277 -18.30 1.60 -2.51
N TYR A 278 -17.39 2.55 -2.20
CA TYR A 278 -16.84 2.68 -0.85
C TYR A 278 -17.70 3.52 0.10
N SER A 279 -18.38 4.55 -0.41
CA SER A 279 -19.15 5.46 0.43
C SER A 279 -20.67 5.21 0.40
N GLY A 280 -21.12 4.30 -0.47
CA GLY A 280 -22.54 4.09 -0.71
C GLY A 280 -23.26 5.34 -1.25
N ASP A 281 -22.55 6.24 -1.92
CA ASP A 281 -23.13 7.48 -2.42
C ASP A 281 -23.87 7.25 -3.75
N ILE A 282 -25.16 7.00 -3.63
CA ILE A 282 -26.04 6.81 -4.80
C ILE A 282 -26.42 8.13 -5.49
N SER A 283 -26.13 9.29 -4.88
CA SER A 283 -26.50 10.61 -5.45
C SER A 283 -25.81 10.92 -6.78
N ILE A 284 -24.73 10.24 -7.09
CA ILE A 284 -23.97 10.36 -8.35
C ILE A 284 -24.65 9.58 -9.50
N LEU A 285 -25.46 8.56 -9.17
CA LEU A 285 -26.03 7.61 -10.14
C LEU A 285 -26.90 8.28 -11.22
N PRO A 286 -27.84 9.20 -10.92
CA PRO A 286 -28.64 9.85 -11.96
C PRO A 286 -27.80 10.53 -13.04
N THR A 287 -26.67 11.14 -12.67
CA THR A 287 -25.76 11.76 -13.64
C THR A 287 -25.03 10.72 -14.48
N LEU A 288 -24.57 9.64 -13.89
CA LEU A 288 -23.91 8.55 -14.62
C LEU A 288 -24.88 7.91 -15.63
N LEU A 289 -26.11 7.60 -15.23
CA LEU A 289 -27.11 7.03 -16.09
C LEU A 289 -27.49 7.98 -17.27
N ALA A 290 -27.64 9.27 -17.00
CA ALA A 290 -27.90 10.26 -18.04
C ALA A 290 -26.74 10.36 -19.05
N MET A 291 -25.52 10.29 -18.60
CA MET A 291 -24.34 10.35 -19.45
C MET A 291 -24.07 9.04 -20.20
N MET A 292 -24.44 7.91 -19.64
CA MET A 292 -24.30 6.59 -20.26
C MET A 292 -25.13 6.50 -21.57
N ASP A 293 -26.29 7.13 -21.63
CA ASP A 293 -27.16 7.15 -22.83
C ASP A 293 -26.99 8.44 -23.67
N ALA A 294 -25.96 9.25 -23.39
CA ALA A 294 -25.71 10.49 -24.11
C ALA A 294 -25.38 10.24 -25.59
N PRO A 295 -25.92 11.03 -26.53
CA PRO A 295 -25.59 10.87 -27.94
C PRO A 295 -24.13 11.19 -28.22
N LYS A 296 -23.48 10.37 -29.05
CA LYS A 296 -22.06 10.54 -29.47
C LYS A 296 -21.04 10.45 -28.31
N ILE A 297 -21.37 9.76 -27.24
CA ILE A 297 -20.36 9.47 -26.19
C ILE A 297 -19.27 8.58 -26.77
N ASP A 298 -18.03 8.84 -26.41
CA ASP A 298 -16.90 7.95 -26.73
C ASP A 298 -17.09 6.59 -26.03
N LEU A 299 -16.88 5.49 -26.74
CA LEU A 299 -17.10 4.14 -26.21
C LEU A 299 -16.29 3.82 -24.97
N ARG A 300 -15.05 4.33 -24.88
CA ARG A 300 -14.21 4.12 -23.67
C ARG A 300 -14.79 4.81 -22.46
N VAL A 301 -15.30 6.04 -22.64
CA VAL A 301 -15.99 6.77 -21.56
C VAL A 301 -17.28 6.05 -21.17
N GLN A 302 -18.03 5.59 -22.15
CA GLN A 302 -19.28 4.85 -21.91
C GLN A 302 -19.02 3.56 -21.14
N THR A 303 -17.99 2.81 -21.52
CA THR A 303 -17.57 1.59 -20.83
C THR A 303 -17.21 1.86 -19.35
N GLU A 304 -16.43 2.91 -19.07
CA GLU A 304 -16.09 3.25 -17.69
C GLU A 304 -17.30 3.76 -16.88
N ILE A 305 -18.23 4.48 -17.51
CA ILE A 305 -19.51 4.85 -16.85
C ILE A 305 -20.33 3.61 -16.53
N VAL A 306 -20.42 2.64 -17.44
CA VAL A 306 -21.13 1.36 -17.21
C VAL A 306 -20.49 0.61 -16.04
N LYS A 307 -19.16 0.47 -16.02
CA LYS A 307 -18.44 -0.13 -14.89
C LYS A 307 -18.68 0.62 -13.57
N ALA A 308 -18.71 1.96 -13.61
CA ALA A 308 -19.00 2.78 -12.44
C ALA A 308 -20.43 2.55 -11.90
N VAL A 309 -21.40 2.46 -12.80
CA VAL A 309 -22.81 2.14 -12.46
C VAL A 309 -22.89 0.75 -11.81
N GLY A 310 -22.18 -0.25 -12.35
CA GLY A 310 -22.15 -1.60 -11.79
C GLY A 310 -21.56 -1.71 -10.40
N LYS A 311 -20.65 -0.77 -10.02
CA LYS A 311 -20.09 -0.70 -8.67
C LYS A 311 -21.06 -0.11 -7.64
N ILE A 312 -22.13 0.53 -8.07
CA ILE A 312 -23.13 1.17 -7.20
C ILE A 312 -24.34 0.25 -7.10
N PRO A 313 -24.61 -0.39 -5.95
CA PRO A 313 -25.68 -1.38 -5.82
C PRO A 313 -27.05 -0.68 -5.79
N ASP A 314 -27.63 -0.39 -6.96
CA ASP A 314 -28.94 0.24 -7.09
C ASP A 314 -29.71 -0.37 -8.27
N TYR A 315 -30.91 -0.92 -7.98
CA TYR A 315 -31.78 -1.55 -8.97
C TYR A 315 -32.27 -0.62 -10.07
N GLN A 316 -32.29 0.70 -9.83
CA GLN A 316 -32.64 1.67 -10.87
C GLN A 316 -31.70 1.60 -12.08
N SER A 317 -30.53 1.01 -11.92
CA SER A 317 -29.55 0.83 -12.98
C SER A 317 -29.85 -0.33 -13.93
N ILE A 318 -30.64 -1.33 -13.50
CA ILE A 318 -30.84 -2.57 -14.26
C ILE A 318 -31.50 -2.30 -15.62
N GLU A 319 -32.60 -1.60 -15.63
CA GLU A 319 -33.33 -1.34 -16.91
C GLU A 319 -32.52 -0.47 -17.88
N PRO A 320 -31.85 0.61 -17.45
CA PRO A 320 -30.93 1.35 -18.33
C PRO A 320 -29.81 0.50 -18.91
N LEU A 321 -29.19 -0.37 -18.09
CA LEU A 321 -28.13 -1.27 -18.55
C LEU A 321 -28.62 -2.31 -19.53
N LYS A 322 -29.77 -2.95 -19.30
CA LYS A 322 -30.40 -3.88 -20.23
C LYS A 322 -30.71 -3.22 -21.56
N LYS A 323 -31.29 -2.01 -21.55
CA LYS A 323 -31.59 -1.23 -22.75
C LYS A 323 -30.32 -0.95 -23.55
N LEU A 324 -29.25 -0.54 -22.91
CA LEU A 324 -27.95 -0.31 -23.55
C LEU A 324 -27.38 -1.63 -24.12
N GLY A 325 -27.51 -2.73 -23.39
CA GLY A 325 -27.13 -4.07 -23.82
C GLY A 325 -27.83 -4.46 -25.12
N LEU A 326 -29.15 -4.39 -25.19
CA LEU A 326 -29.93 -4.68 -26.39
C LEU A 326 -29.47 -3.84 -27.59
N LYS A 327 -29.24 -2.54 -27.41
CA LYS A 327 -28.76 -1.63 -28.46
C LYS A 327 -27.33 -2.03 -28.93
N SER A 328 -26.45 -2.42 -28.06
CA SER A 328 -25.09 -2.84 -28.40
C SER A 328 -25.08 -4.19 -29.14
N TRP A 329 -25.89 -5.16 -28.73
CA TRP A 329 -26.00 -6.49 -29.34
C TRP A 329 -26.60 -6.44 -30.75
N THR A 330 -27.59 -5.57 -31.01
CA THR A 330 -28.20 -5.42 -32.32
C THR A 330 -27.27 -4.81 -33.36
N SER A 331 -26.20 -4.11 -32.95
CA SER A 331 -25.26 -3.45 -33.87
C SER A 331 -24.39 -4.40 -34.69
N GLN A 332 -24.33 -5.71 -34.37
CA GLN A 332 -23.45 -6.73 -34.99
C GLN A 332 -21.97 -6.27 -35.18
N SER A 333 -21.57 -5.24 -34.46
CA SER A 333 -20.22 -4.69 -34.54
C SER A 333 -19.18 -5.69 -34.00
N ARG A 334 -18.07 -5.82 -34.73
CA ARG A 334 -16.87 -6.57 -34.32
C ARG A 334 -15.78 -5.66 -33.72
N ASP A 335 -16.09 -4.39 -33.51
CA ASP A 335 -15.19 -3.44 -32.87
C ASP A 335 -14.83 -3.92 -31.46
N PRO A 336 -13.55 -4.06 -31.13
CA PRO A 336 -13.11 -4.46 -29.78
C PRO A 336 -13.68 -3.57 -28.67
N LEU A 337 -13.85 -2.27 -28.90
CA LEU A 337 -14.44 -1.34 -27.93
C LEU A 337 -15.92 -1.64 -27.66
N VAL A 338 -16.67 -2.07 -28.68
CA VAL A 338 -18.06 -2.50 -28.51
C VAL A 338 -18.12 -3.81 -27.74
N GLN A 339 -17.17 -4.72 -27.97
CA GLN A 339 -17.07 -5.95 -27.21
C GLN A 339 -16.78 -5.68 -25.73
N GLU A 340 -15.83 -4.79 -25.45
CA GLU A 340 -15.51 -4.38 -24.07
C GLU A 340 -16.73 -3.74 -23.38
N LEU A 341 -17.50 -2.91 -24.08
CA LEU A 341 -18.74 -2.33 -23.57
C LEU A 341 -19.77 -3.42 -23.20
N ARG A 342 -19.94 -4.46 -24.03
CA ARG A 342 -20.85 -5.58 -23.75
C ARG A 342 -20.43 -6.34 -22.51
N GLU A 343 -19.15 -6.67 -22.39
CA GLU A 343 -18.61 -7.34 -21.22
C GLU A 343 -18.79 -6.49 -19.94
N ALA A 344 -18.60 -5.17 -20.04
CA ALA A 344 -18.85 -4.26 -18.95
C ALA A 344 -20.33 -4.22 -18.53
N ILE A 345 -21.27 -4.28 -19.48
CA ILE A 345 -22.72 -4.33 -19.20
C ILE A 345 -23.07 -5.64 -18.48
N ASP A 346 -22.61 -6.78 -18.99
CA ASP A 346 -22.89 -8.09 -18.41
C ASP A 346 -22.31 -8.17 -16.99
N TRP A 347 -21.07 -7.70 -16.80
CA TRP A 347 -20.43 -7.62 -15.49
C TRP A 347 -21.24 -6.72 -14.53
N SER A 348 -21.69 -5.55 -14.98
CA SER A 348 -22.42 -4.60 -14.13
C SER A 348 -23.77 -5.16 -13.68
N LEU A 349 -24.50 -5.81 -14.60
CA LEU A 349 -25.75 -6.49 -14.26
C LEU A 349 -25.54 -7.60 -13.26
N TRP A 350 -24.48 -8.41 -13.43
CA TRP A 350 -24.12 -9.47 -12.49
C TRP A 350 -23.75 -8.91 -11.09
N GLN A 351 -23.00 -7.80 -11.03
CA GLN A 351 -22.63 -7.17 -9.74
C GLN A 351 -23.86 -6.70 -8.96
N ILE A 352 -24.83 -6.07 -9.64
CA ILE A 352 -26.04 -5.56 -9.00
C ILE A 352 -26.92 -6.73 -8.49
N ASP A 353 -27.03 -7.80 -9.27
CA ASP A 353 -27.81 -9.00 -8.93
C ASP A 353 -27.16 -9.80 -7.78
N ALA A 354 -25.81 -9.89 -7.76
CA ALA A 354 -25.07 -10.58 -6.74
C ALA A 354 -25.16 -9.93 -5.35
N THR A 355 -25.32 -8.59 -5.31
CA THR A 355 -25.49 -7.87 -4.04
C THR A 355 -26.88 -8.11 -3.42
N ASP A 356 -27.91 -8.46 -4.21
CA ASP A 356 -29.24 -8.80 -3.70
C ASP A 356 -29.28 -10.19 -3.04
N SER A 357 -28.57 -11.16 -3.59
CA SER A 357 -28.55 -12.52 -3.06
C SER A 357 -27.79 -12.68 -1.74
N SER A 358 -27.16 -11.62 -1.23
CA SER A 358 -26.40 -11.57 0.04
C SER A 358 -27.17 -10.97 1.23
N HIS A 359 -28.43 -10.57 1.03
CA HIS A 359 -29.38 -10.09 2.05
C HIS A 359 -30.53 -11.07 2.20
#